data_1c7318b0835ad871db79a52a5529e310
#
_entry.id   1c7318b0835ad871db79a52a5529e310
#
_cell.length_a   1.000
_cell.length_b   1.000
_cell.length_c   1.000
_cell.angle_alpha   90.00
_cell.angle_beta   90.00
_cell.angle_gamma   90.00
#
_symmetry.space_group_name_H-M   'P 1'
#
loop_
_entity.id
_entity.type
_entity.pdbx_description
1 polymer ?
#
loop_
_entity_poly.entity_id
_entity_poly.type
_entity_poly.pdbx_seq_one_letter_code
_entity_poly.pdbx_strand_id
1 'polypeptide(L)'
;MAEAPEDPPREETALGDRHPLTGAKIANLSPAVAEELEMGGLWDGVVITAIRRGQPAHRLGFKPRDVILSVNGVEVGQVDDLLGALTRPAERWSISFSRGGRVRTVEISG
;
A
#
# COMPACT_ATOMS: atom_id res chain seq x y z
N MET A 1 -19.50 19.65 13.63
CA MET A 1 -19.15 18.24 13.47
C MET A 1 -17.64 18.12 13.28
N ALA A 2 -17.01 17.30 14.05
CA ALA A 2 -15.57 17.12 13.94
C ALA A 2 -15.24 16.15 12.81
N GLU A 3 -14.32 16.55 11.95
CA GLU A 3 -13.82 15.67 10.91
C GLU A 3 -12.78 14.72 11.51
N ALA A 4 -12.65 13.53 10.95
CA ALA A 4 -11.62 12.60 11.35
C ALA A 4 -10.24 13.19 11.04
N PRO A 5 -9.27 13.05 11.95
CA PRO A 5 -7.94 13.61 11.72
C PRO A 5 -7.21 12.94 10.57
N GLU A 6 -6.47 13.72 9.81
CA GLU A 6 -5.60 13.23 8.76
C GLU A 6 -4.14 13.39 9.22
N ASP A 7 -3.77 12.58 10.18
CA ASP A 7 -2.43 12.54 10.75
C ASP A 7 -2.01 11.06 10.87
N PRO A 8 -1.00 10.61 10.17
CA PRO A 8 -0.10 11.40 9.30
C PRO A 8 -0.78 11.96 8.04
N PRO A 9 -0.15 12.96 7.39
CA PRO A 9 -0.67 13.46 6.12
C PRO A 9 -0.80 12.34 5.10
N ARG A 10 -1.79 12.45 4.25
CA ARG A 10 -2.15 11.39 3.29
C ARG A 10 -1.02 11.03 2.32
N GLU A 11 -0.32 12.02 1.80
CA GLU A 11 0.77 11.84 0.84
C GLU A 11 0.41 10.89 -0.31
N GLU A 12 -0.76 11.05 -0.87
CA GLU A 12 -1.25 10.19 -1.94
C GLU A 12 -0.27 10.18 -3.12
N THR A 13 0.19 9.01 -3.50
CA THR A 13 1.25 8.84 -4.49
C THR A 13 0.87 7.76 -5.49
N ALA A 14 0.96 8.07 -6.78
CA ALA A 14 0.79 7.07 -7.83
C ALA A 14 2.13 6.37 -8.05
N LEU A 15 2.14 5.05 -7.95
CA LEU A 15 3.35 4.27 -8.14
C LEU A 15 3.56 3.94 -9.61
N GLY A 16 4.71 4.30 -10.12
CA GLY A 16 5.17 3.95 -11.46
C GLY A 16 6.56 3.39 -11.33
N ASP A 17 7.11 2.91 -12.41
CA ASP A 17 8.43 2.33 -12.46
C ASP A 17 8.40 0.78 -12.46
N ARG A 18 9.56 0.15 -12.39
CA ARG A 18 9.69 -1.29 -12.59
C ARG A 18 9.62 -2.08 -11.29
N HIS A 19 8.44 -2.14 -10.69
CA HIS A 19 8.22 -2.94 -9.49
C HIS A 19 6.80 -3.51 -9.46
N PRO A 20 6.53 -4.48 -8.58
CA PRO A 20 5.22 -5.17 -8.57
C PRO A 20 4.04 -4.29 -8.25
N LEU A 21 4.24 -3.16 -7.60
CA LEU A 21 3.14 -2.25 -7.23
C LEU A 21 2.87 -1.17 -8.27
N THR A 22 3.52 -1.24 -9.44
CA THR A 22 3.28 -0.28 -10.51
C THR A 22 1.79 -0.26 -10.89
N GLY A 23 1.23 0.91 -10.95
CA GLY A 23 -0.20 1.11 -11.25
C GLY A 23 -1.06 1.27 -10.02
N ALA A 24 -0.49 1.08 -8.82
CA ALA A 24 -1.22 1.33 -7.58
C ALA A 24 -1.05 2.79 -7.16
N LYS A 25 -2.09 3.34 -6.57
CA LYS A 25 -2.04 4.62 -5.91
C LYS A 25 -2.13 4.36 -4.42
N ILE A 26 -1.22 4.95 -3.67
CA ILE A 26 -1.09 4.67 -2.24
C ILE A 26 -1.20 5.94 -1.41
N ALA A 27 -1.52 5.77 -0.14
CA ALA A 27 -1.57 6.88 0.80
C ALA A 27 -1.25 6.39 2.20
N ASN A 28 -0.78 7.31 3.05
CA ASN A 28 -0.65 7.02 4.46
C ASN A 28 -2.03 6.79 5.06
N LEU A 29 -2.18 5.71 5.81
CA LEU A 29 -3.44 5.43 6.47
C LEU A 29 -3.56 6.29 7.72
N SER A 30 -4.73 6.90 7.90
CA SER A 30 -5.06 7.76 9.03
C SER A 30 -6.53 7.56 9.34
N PRO A 31 -7.04 8.08 10.47
CA PRO A 31 -8.47 7.99 10.74
C PRO A 31 -9.34 8.55 9.62
N ALA A 32 -8.92 9.66 8.99
CA ALA A 32 -9.68 10.25 7.89
C ALA A 32 -9.71 9.33 6.67
N VAL A 33 -8.55 8.76 6.29
CA VAL A 33 -8.47 7.85 5.15
C VAL A 33 -9.24 6.57 5.43
N ALA A 34 -9.11 6.02 6.64
CA ALA A 34 -9.82 4.82 7.03
C ALA A 34 -11.34 5.03 6.95
N GLU A 35 -11.81 6.20 7.35
CA GLU A 35 -13.22 6.54 7.28
C GLU A 35 -13.70 6.64 5.82
N GLU A 36 -12.94 7.31 4.96
CA GLU A 36 -13.27 7.42 3.54
C GLU A 36 -13.35 6.05 2.85
N LEU A 37 -12.49 5.12 3.26
CA LEU A 37 -12.42 3.79 2.66
C LEU A 37 -13.31 2.79 3.40
N GLU A 38 -14.03 3.24 4.40
CA GLU A 38 -14.88 2.38 5.23
C GLU A 38 -14.11 1.23 5.88
N MET A 39 -12.89 1.54 6.31
CA MET A 39 -12.01 0.58 7.00
C MET A 39 -12.07 0.84 8.50
N GLY A 40 -12.66 -0.08 9.23
CA GLY A 40 -12.76 0.06 10.68
C GLY A 40 -11.48 -0.37 11.38
N GLY A 41 -11.00 0.43 12.31
CA GLY A 41 -10.02 0.02 13.31
C GLY A 41 -8.57 -0.05 12.94
N LEU A 42 -8.19 0.11 11.68
CA LEU A 42 -6.79 0.02 11.25
C LEU A 42 -6.34 1.36 10.70
N TRP A 43 -5.50 2.08 11.45
CA TRP A 43 -5.10 3.44 11.10
C TRP A 43 -3.59 3.60 10.92
N ASP A 44 -2.85 2.51 10.81
CA ASP A 44 -1.40 2.52 10.57
C ASP A 44 -1.08 1.81 9.28
N GLY A 45 -0.08 2.32 8.57
CA GLY A 45 0.45 1.69 7.39
C GLY A 45 0.17 2.47 6.12
N VAL A 46 0.37 1.81 4.99
CA VAL A 46 0.18 2.39 3.67
C VAL A 46 -0.93 1.63 2.97
N VAL A 47 -1.99 2.33 2.61
CA VAL A 47 -3.16 1.73 1.97
C VAL A 47 -3.15 2.00 0.47
N ILE A 48 -3.59 1.01 -0.30
CA ILE A 48 -3.82 1.19 -1.73
C ILE A 48 -5.19 1.85 -1.89
N THR A 49 -5.21 3.03 -2.51
CA THR A 49 -6.44 3.79 -2.72
C THR A 49 -7.07 3.54 -4.08
N ALA A 50 -6.25 3.18 -5.07
CA ALA A 50 -6.74 2.89 -6.42
C ALA A 50 -5.76 1.96 -7.13
N ILE A 51 -6.27 1.21 -8.10
CA ILE A 51 -5.45 0.32 -8.93
C ILE A 51 -5.77 0.62 -10.39
N ARG A 52 -4.73 0.84 -11.18
CA ARG A 52 -4.87 1.04 -12.61
C ARG A 52 -4.97 -0.31 -13.31
N ARG A 53 -6.04 -0.50 -14.05
CA ARG A 53 -6.29 -1.76 -14.76
C ARG A 53 -5.17 -2.05 -15.77
N GLY A 54 -4.75 -3.32 -15.82
CA GLY A 54 -3.74 -3.79 -16.76
C GLY A 54 -2.30 -3.58 -16.34
N GLN A 55 -2.05 -2.86 -15.26
CA GLN A 55 -0.71 -2.65 -14.73
C GLN A 55 -0.28 -3.81 -13.82
N PRO A 56 1.02 -3.92 -13.50
CA PRO A 56 1.52 -5.03 -12.67
C PRO A 56 0.76 -5.25 -11.38
N ALA A 57 0.45 -4.20 -10.63
CA ALA A 57 -0.29 -4.35 -9.38
C ALA A 57 -1.66 -4.99 -9.60
N HIS A 58 -2.34 -4.61 -10.67
CA HIS A 58 -3.63 -5.20 -11.01
C HIS A 58 -3.49 -6.69 -11.37
N ARG A 59 -2.48 -7.02 -12.17
CA ARG A 59 -2.24 -8.41 -12.62
C ARG A 59 -1.90 -9.33 -11.46
N LEU A 60 -1.26 -8.81 -10.44
CA LEU A 60 -0.89 -9.58 -9.25
C LEU A 60 -2.03 -9.74 -8.26
N GLY A 61 -3.15 -9.09 -8.51
CA GLY A 61 -4.33 -9.23 -7.68
C GLY A 61 -4.44 -8.25 -6.53
N PHE A 62 -3.59 -7.22 -6.49
CA PHE A 62 -3.74 -6.16 -5.50
C PHE A 62 -5.02 -5.39 -5.74
N LYS A 63 -5.64 -4.92 -4.68
CA LYS A 63 -6.92 -4.22 -4.74
C LYS A 63 -6.91 -2.99 -3.86
N PRO A 64 -7.78 -2.00 -4.15
CA PRO A 64 -7.98 -0.90 -3.22
C PRO A 64 -8.36 -1.43 -1.83
N ARG A 65 -7.91 -0.74 -0.81
CA ARG A 65 -8.06 -1.09 0.61
C ARG A 65 -7.06 -2.13 1.11
N ASP A 66 -6.20 -2.65 0.27
CA ASP A 66 -5.09 -3.48 0.73
C ASP A 66 -4.11 -2.57 1.47
N VAL A 67 -3.63 -3.01 2.63
CA VAL A 67 -2.66 -2.26 3.43
C VAL A 67 -1.32 -2.96 3.32
N ILE A 68 -0.32 -2.27 2.79
CA ILE A 68 1.03 -2.82 2.62
C ILE A 68 1.73 -2.83 3.98
N LEU A 69 2.19 -3.98 4.40
CA LEU A 69 2.84 -4.16 5.70
C LEU A 69 4.37 -4.22 5.60
N SER A 70 4.88 -4.92 4.60
CA SER A 70 6.32 -5.04 4.40
C SER A 70 6.65 -5.35 2.95
N VAL A 71 7.88 -4.99 2.56
CA VAL A 71 8.43 -5.30 1.24
C VAL A 71 9.84 -5.82 1.44
N ASN A 72 10.08 -7.07 1.02
CA ASN A 72 11.37 -7.73 1.15
C ASN A 72 11.94 -7.65 2.58
N GLY A 73 11.08 -7.85 3.58
CA GLY A 73 11.48 -7.83 4.98
C GLY A 73 11.60 -6.44 5.60
N VAL A 74 11.39 -5.38 4.81
CA VAL A 74 11.41 -4.01 5.32
C VAL A 74 10.02 -3.60 5.73
N GLU A 75 9.82 -3.24 6.98
CA GLU A 75 8.51 -2.79 7.47
C GLU A 75 8.11 -1.47 6.81
N VAL A 76 6.86 -1.38 6.42
CA VAL A 76 6.29 -0.20 5.78
C VAL A 76 5.26 0.41 6.72
N GLY A 77 5.63 1.52 7.34
CA GLY A 77 4.72 2.27 8.21
C GLY A 77 4.16 3.52 7.53
N GLN A 78 4.90 4.06 6.58
CA GLN A 78 4.52 5.28 5.87
C GLN A 78 4.89 5.17 4.39
N VAL A 79 4.32 6.07 3.58
CA VAL A 79 4.61 6.12 2.14
C VAL A 79 6.11 6.19 1.86
N ASP A 80 6.86 6.99 2.62
CA ASP A 80 8.30 7.12 2.42
C ASP A 80 9.03 5.79 2.60
N ASP A 81 8.61 4.96 3.55
CA ASP A 81 9.20 3.64 3.77
C ASP A 81 8.97 2.76 2.55
N LEU A 82 7.76 2.79 1.99
CA LEU A 82 7.43 2.00 0.83
C LEU A 82 8.21 2.45 -0.40
N LEU A 83 8.29 3.76 -0.63
CA LEU A 83 9.05 4.29 -1.76
C LEU A 83 10.52 3.89 -1.65
N GLY A 84 11.11 3.97 -0.47
CA GLY A 84 12.48 3.55 -0.24
C GLY A 84 12.69 2.06 -0.53
N ALA A 85 11.77 1.22 -0.08
CA ALA A 85 11.86 -0.22 -0.30
C ALA A 85 11.71 -0.58 -1.79
N LEU A 86 10.85 0.13 -2.52
CA LEU A 86 10.61 -0.14 -3.93
C LEU A 86 11.72 0.36 -4.85
N THR A 87 12.55 1.29 -4.39
CA THR A 87 13.67 1.80 -5.19
C THR A 87 14.90 0.91 -5.12
N ARG A 88 14.95 -0.03 -4.20
CA ARG A 88 16.07 -0.96 -4.08
C ARG A 88 15.98 -2.03 -5.17
N PRO A 89 17.07 -2.29 -5.91
CA PRO A 89 17.07 -3.37 -6.88
C PRO A 89 16.80 -4.72 -6.19
N ALA A 90 15.94 -5.51 -6.78
CA ALA A 90 15.64 -6.83 -6.23
C ALA A 90 15.34 -7.81 -7.36
N GLU A 91 15.84 -9.04 -7.22
CA GLU A 91 15.53 -10.11 -8.15
C GLU A 91 14.23 -10.79 -7.78
N ARG A 92 13.88 -10.72 -6.51
CA ARG A 92 12.62 -11.27 -5.98
C ARG A 92 11.96 -10.23 -5.11
N TRP A 93 10.65 -10.21 -5.18
CA TRP A 93 9.83 -9.32 -4.36
C TRP A 93 8.93 -10.14 -3.46
N SER A 94 9.00 -9.88 -2.18
CA SER A 94 8.10 -10.47 -1.20
C SER A 94 7.33 -9.32 -0.56
N ILE A 95 6.04 -9.27 -0.80
CA ILE A 95 5.20 -8.18 -0.31
C ILE A 95 4.12 -8.75 0.59
N SER A 96 4.12 -8.32 1.84
CA SER A 96 3.08 -8.69 2.79
C SER A 96 2.08 -7.55 2.90
N PHE A 97 0.82 -7.89 2.86
CA PHE A 97 -0.26 -6.90 2.95
C PHE A 97 -1.45 -7.49 3.72
N SER A 98 -2.30 -6.60 4.21
CA SER A 98 -3.52 -7.00 4.92
C SER A 98 -4.73 -6.69 4.05
N ARG A 99 -5.62 -7.66 3.95
CA ARG A 99 -6.90 -7.50 3.25
C ARG A 99 -8.00 -8.02 4.16
N GLY A 100 -8.90 -7.13 4.56
CA GLY A 100 -9.99 -7.51 5.44
C GLY A 100 -9.52 -8.10 6.77
N GLY A 101 -8.41 -7.59 7.30
CA GLY A 101 -7.84 -8.06 8.55
C GLY A 101 -6.99 -9.33 8.44
N ARG A 102 -6.80 -9.86 7.23
CA ARG A 102 -5.97 -11.05 7.01
C ARG A 102 -4.67 -10.68 6.33
N VAL A 103 -3.57 -11.18 6.87
CA VAL A 103 -2.25 -10.97 6.28
C VAL A 103 -2.03 -11.97 5.16
N ARG A 104 -1.59 -11.46 4.02
CA ARG A 104 -1.24 -12.26 2.84
C ARG A 104 0.15 -11.86 2.37
N THR A 105 0.85 -12.77 1.76
CA THR A 105 2.17 -12.51 1.20
C THR A 105 2.19 -12.95 -0.26
N VAL A 106 2.66 -12.06 -1.13
CA VAL A 106 2.84 -12.35 -2.55
C VAL A 106 4.34 -12.38 -2.82
N GLU A 107 4.80 -13.44 -3.46
CA GLU A 107 6.21 -13.56 -3.86
C GLU A 107 6.28 -13.54 -5.38
N ILE A 108 7.12 -12.65 -5.91
CA ILE A 108 7.26 -12.45 -7.34
C ILE A 108 8.74 -12.53 -7.69
N SER A 109 9.07 -13.33 -8.71
CA SER A 109 10.40 -13.36 -9.29
C SER A 109 10.40 -12.41 -10.48
N GLY A 110 11.27 -11.41 -10.42
CA GLY A 110 11.31 -10.39 -11.46
C GLY A 110 12.47 -10.52 -12.39
#